data_6dbff6a978d824f4b02a10b36c6d6c9f
#
_entry.id   6dbff6a978d824f4b02a10b36c6d6c9f
#
_cell.length_a   1.000
_cell.length_b   1.000
_cell.length_c   1.000
_cell.angle_alpha   90.00
_cell.angle_beta   90.00
_cell.angle_gamma   90.00
#
_symmetry.space_group_name_H-M   'P 1'
#
loop_
_entity.id
_entity.type
_entity.pdbx_description
1 polymer ?
#
loop_
_entity_poly.entity_id
_entity_poly.type
_entity_poly.pdbx_seq_one_letter_code
_entity_poly.pdbx_strand_id
1 'polypeptide(L)'
;MKKKLIAASAGVVASGALFFGGAPYYFGGQAEQVLADQYRLLQENGFLTVESRRYERGWFESTETLEVRLKPSLLNNAGNYLPDNLKTVLSEPVTVINHVKHGPFADGLQPAAARVESEFRYSPEAGKVLKRFFGEQAPVTLTNTIGLGGGGRLNLSVPAFDYEELSGIALNWKGLSGETSYTSGWAGFKSNYQAPLLHIKLADKGDIRMENLQIGSDTYDSPSKLAVGSSSFKLDKLSLQWQEGIDYNIKLNELVNLVTDLQIGAFINPTGTVPPSKITVSKLQFDTRMNEEGGWANTEGRFRFDRLAYGDENYGPLDIEVAAEHLEAKSLLAIKRTMAEVASKNMSEDEIQKALLHTARNEASGLFTGNPIIKIRTFDFTLPKGKIHADGQLSFNGLSKADLDDVSLMLKKTRADFKFDLPEPLLEDMAVSQARSLFTVNPEDEAAGTASMEDINETLRLMVKSTVNVMADNGYLTLKDDNVATRVEIAQGQLKLNGKVFESEAEPEFDDEGAAP
;
A
#
# COMPACT_ATOMS: atom_id res chain seq x y z
N MET A 1 48.84 -6.81 -54.44
CA MET A 1 48.81 -6.46 -53.03
C MET A 1 48.14 -5.09 -52.78
N LYS A 2 48.47 -4.01 -53.51
CA LYS A 2 47.86 -2.66 -53.25
C LYS A 2 46.30 -2.60 -53.29
N LYS A 3 45.62 -3.31 -54.24
CA LYS A 3 44.16 -3.33 -54.33
C LYS A 3 43.47 -4.03 -53.12
N LYS A 4 44.11 -5.04 -52.53
CA LYS A 4 43.56 -5.74 -51.35
C LYS A 4 43.74 -4.89 -50.08
N LEU A 5 44.83 -4.11 -49.99
CA LEU A 5 45.04 -3.18 -48.88
C LEU A 5 44.04 -2.01 -48.91
N ILE A 6 43.75 -1.44 -50.12
CA ILE A 6 42.77 -0.37 -50.31
C ILE A 6 41.34 -0.87 -49.98
N ALA A 7 41.00 -2.10 -50.39
CA ALA A 7 39.69 -2.68 -50.04
C ALA A 7 39.56 -2.96 -48.53
N ALA A 8 40.62 -3.40 -47.85
CA ALA A 8 40.65 -3.62 -46.42
C ALA A 8 40.56 -2.29 -45.63
N SER A 9 41.30 -1.25 -46.08
CA SER A 9 41.22 0.09 -45.44
C SER A 9 39.87 0.76 -45.68
N ALA A 10 39.26 0.64 -46.87
CA ALA A 10 37.92 1.13 -47.14
C ALA A 10 36.85 0.40 -46.28
N GLY A 11 37.01 -0.93 -46.09
CA GLY A 11 36.17 -1.70 -45.18
C GLY A 11 36.26 -1.27 -43.71
N VAL A 12 37.47 -1.01 -43.25
CA VAL A 12 37.70 -0.51 -41.86
C VAL A 12 37.14 0.91 -41.69
N VAL A 13 37.32 1.79 -42.66
CA VAL A 13 36.76 3.16 -42.60
C VAL A 13 35.23 3.12 -42.70
N ALA A 14 34.64 2.31 -43.56
CA ALA A 14 33.20 2.15 -43.66
C ALA A 14 32.58 1.53 -42.37
N SER A 15 33.25 0.51 -41.81
CA SER A 15 32.84 -0.09 -40.54
C SER A 15 32.99 0.90 -39.37
N GLY A 16 34.04 1.70 -39.37
CA GLY A 16 34.23 2.79 -38.40
C GLY A 16 33.17 3.87 -38.54
N ALA A 17 32.85 4.31 -39.76
CA ALA A 17 31.80 5.30 -40.00
C ALA A 17 30.40 4.79 -39.63
N LEU A 18 30.09 3.51 -39.91
CA LEU A 18 28.83 2.88 -39.45
C LEU A 18 28.79 2.73 -37.93
N PHE A 19 29.90 2.35 -37.30
CA PHE A 19 29.98 2.15 -35.86
C PHE A 19 29.91 3.49 -35.08
N PHE A 20 30.67 4.52 -35.52
CA PHE A 20 30.71 5.81 -34.84
C PHE A 20 29.64 6.80 -35.35
N GLY A 21 29.08 6.62 -36.52
CA GLY A 21 28.04 7.47 -37.09
C GLY A 21 26.63 6.88 -37.00
N GLY A 22 26.45 5.63 -37.40
CA GLY A 22 25.12 4.97 -37.44
C GLY A 22 24.68 4.44 -36.07
N ALA A 23 25.58 3.87 -35.32
CA ALA A 23 25.25 3.28 -34.02
C ALA A 23 24.67 4.32 -33.01
N PRO A 24 25.20 5.53 -32.85
CA PRO A 24 24.59 6.51 -31.96
C PRO A 24 23.15 6.83 -32.29
N TYR A 25 22.84 7.01 -33.58
CA TYR A 25 21.46 7.26 -34.00
C TYR A 25 20.53 6.07 -33.70
N TYR A 26 20.97 4.84 -33.91
CA TYR A 26 20.24 3.63 -33.55
C TYR A 26 20.00 3.53 -32.04
N PHE A 27 21.03 3.71 -31.23
CA PHE A 27 20.92 3.67 -29.77
C PHE A 27 20.11 4.84 -29.20
N GLY A 28 20.10 6.00 -29.88
CA GLY A 28 19.19 7.09 -29.57
C GLY A 28 17.72 6.70 -29.69
N GLY A 29 17.36 5.91 -30.72
CA GLY A 29 16.00 5.37 -30.84
C GLY A 29 15.66 4.34 -29.77
N GLN A 30 16.62 3.52 -29.38
CA GLN A 30 16.45 2.57 -28.29
C GLN A 30 16.25 3.29 -26.93
N ALA A 31 17.04 4.34 -26.69
CA ALA A 31 16.88 5.17 -25.48
C ALA A 31 15.50 5.85 -25.43
N GLU A 32 15.04 6.41 -26.56
CA GLU A 32 13.71 7.01 -26.68
C GLU A 32 12.59 6.02 -26.33
N GLN A 33 12.71 4.77 -26.81
CA GLN A 33 11.73 3.71 -26.50
C GLN A 33 11.74 3.36 -25.01
N VAL A 34 12.91 3.17 -24.41
CA VAL A 34 13.04 2.87 -22.97
C VAL A 34 12.45 3.98 -22.11
N LEU A 35 12.71 5.25 -22.46
CA LEU A 35 12.13 6.39 -21.76
C LEU A 35 10.62 6.52 -22.00
N ALA A 36 10.12 6.13 -23.17
CA ALA A 36 8.68 6.07 -23.43
C ALA A 36 7.99 5.00 -22.58
N ASP A 37 8.61 3.84 -22.42
CA ASP A 37 8.11 2.78 -21.54
C ASP A 37 8.15 3.22 -20.05
N GLN A 38 9.21 3.90 -19.64
CA GLN A 38 9.31 4.50 -18.30
C GLN A 38 8.22 5.56 -18.06
N TYR A 39 7.97 6.42 -19.03
CA TYR A 39 6.89 7.41 -18.98
C TYR A 39 5.53 6.76 -18.77
N ARG A 40 5.23 5.66 -19.49
CA ARG A 40 3.98 4.91 -19.32
C ARG A 40 3.83 4.38 -17.89
N LEU A 41 4.89 3.80 -17.31
CA LEU A 41 4.90 3.33 -15.93
C LEU A 41 4.69 4.49 -14.92
N LEU A 42 5.27 5.66 -15.19
CA LEU A 42 5.04 6.86 -14.37
C LEU A 42 3.58 7.33 -14.41
N GLN A 43 2.89 7.20 -15.55
CA GLN A 43 1.46 7.52 -15.64
C GLN A 43 0.57 6.53 -14.87
N GLU A 44 0.96 5.26 -14.82
CA GLU A 44 0.22 4.20 -14.11
C GLU A 44 0.43 4.23 -12.58
N ASN A 45 1.44 4.97 -12.08
CA ASN A 45 1.71 5.00 -10.64
C ASN A 45 0.66 5.81 -9.86
N GLY A 46 0.52 5.48 -8.56
CA GLY A 46 -0.45 6.10 -7.65
C GLY A 46 -0.04 7.48 -7.10
N PHE A 47 1.21 7.95 -7.33
CA PHE A 47 1.78 9.09 -6.60
C PHE A 47 1.98 10.35 -7.44
N LEU A 48 2.28 10.18 -8.74
CA LEU A 48 2.66 11.25 -9.63
C LEU A 48 1.69 11.37 -10.82
N THR A 49 1.48 12.60 -11.29
CA THR A 49 0.86 12.88 -12.58
C THR A 49 1.92 13.49 -13.48
N VAL A 50 2.07 12.96 -14.71
CA VAL A 50 2.92 13.57 -15.72
C VAL A 50 2.02 14.38 -16.67
N GLU A 51 2.15 15.71 -16.62
CA GLU A 51 1.29 16.65 -17.35
C GLU A 51 1.70 16.80 -18.81
N SER A 52 3.01 16.77 -19.08
CA SER A 52 3.54 16.90 -20.44
C SER A 52 4.81 16.07 -20.62
N ARG A 53 5.05 15.66 -21.86
CA ARG A 53 6.26 15.00 -22.32
C ARG A 53 6.67 15.53 -23.67
N ARG A 54 7.92 15.97 -23.79
CA ARG A 54 8.54 16.38 -25.05
C ARG A 54 9.88 15.68 -25.20
N TYR A 55 10.11 15.03 -26.35
CA TYR A 55 11.39 14.39 -26.66
C TYR A 55 12.00 15.02 -27.92
N GLU A 56 13.23 15.52 -27.81
CA GLU A 56 13.99 16.14 -28.90
C GLU A 56 15.18 15.24 -29.22
N ARG A 57 15.09 14.54 -30.34
CA ARG A 57 16.10 13.60 -30.75
C ARG A 57 17.22 14.26 -31.54
N GLY A 58 18.45 14.13 -31.05
CA GLY A 58 19.65 14.50 -31.77
C GLY A 58 20.40 13.27 -32.30
N TRP A 59 21.63 13.48 -32.79
CA TRP A 59 22.45 12.41 -33.34
C TRP A 59 23.23 11.64 -32.29
N PHE A 60 23.85 12.32 -31.33
CA PHE A 60 24.63 11.75 -30.22
C PHE A 60 24.00 12.03 -28.86
N GLU A 61 23.21 13.07 -28.79
CA GLU A 61 22.54 13.51 -27.58
C GLU A 61 21.08 13.80 -27.91
N SER A 62 20.20 13.53 -26.97
CA SER A 62 18.79 13.85 -27.02
C SER A 62 18.36 14.48 -25.71
N THR A 63 17.24 15.19 -25.72
CA THR A 63 16.68 15.80 -24.51
C THR A 63 15.23 15.39 -24.38
N GLU A 64 14.84 14.90 -23.20
CA GLU A 64 13.45 14.70 -22.83
C GLU A 64 13.07 15.66 -21.74
N THR A 65 11.94 16.33 -21.89
CA THR A 65 11.39 17.23 -20.88
C THR A 65 10.05 16.70 -20.41
N LEU A 66 9.90 16.54 -19.10
CA LEU A 66 8.68 16.10 -18.44
C LEU A 66 8.23 17.17 -17.46
N GLU A 67 6.93 17.39 -17.35
CA GLU A 67 6.32 18.11 -16.24
C GLU A 67 5.63 17.11 -15.32
N VAL A 68 6.06 17.07 -14.06
CA VAL A 68 5.62 16.08 -13.08
C VAL A 68 5.05 16.80 -11.86
N ARG A 69 3.92 16.32 -11.36
CA ARG A 69 3.26 16.84 -10.16
C ARG A 69 2.84 15.70 -9.25
N LEU A 70 2.82 15.92 -7.94
CA LEU A 70 2.17 15.01 -7.00
C LEU A 70 0.66 14.96 -7.26
N LYS A 71 0.07 13.77 -7.18
CA LYS A 71 -1.39 13.63 -7.34
C LYS A 71 -2.13 14.41 -6.26
N PRO A 72 -3.16 15.21 -6.62
CA PRO A 72 -3.95 15.99 -5.66
C PRO A 72 -4.56 15.14 -4.54
N SER A 73 -4.92 13.89 -4.82
CA SER A 73 -5.45 12.96 -3.81
C SER A 73 -4.50 12.72 -2.64
N LEU A 74 -3.18 12.64 -2.90
CA LEU A 74 -2.17 12.51 -1.85
C LEU A 74 -2.08 13.77 -0.98
N LEU A 75 -2.10 14.94 -1.64
CA LEU A 75 -2.05 16.22 -0.94
C LEU A 75 -3.33 16.50 -0.15
N ASN A 76 -4.49 16.09 -0.65
CA ASN A 76 -5.76 16.23 0.05
C ASN A 76 -5.83 15.32 1.29
N ASN A 77 -5.37 14.08 1.18
CA ASN A 77 -5.32 13.16 2.32
C ASN A 77 -4.31 13.58 3.40
N ALA A 78 -3.16 14.14 2.99
CA ALA A 78 -2.17 14.72 3.91
C ALA A 78 -2.50 16.17 4.30
N GLY A 79 -3.44 16.79 3.63
CA GLY A 79 -3.66 18.23 3.61
C GLY A 79 -4.06 18.85 4.93
N ASN A 80 -4.72 18.09 5.82
CA ASN A 80 -5.08 18.59 7.15
C ASN A 80 -3.88 18.67 8.10
N TYR A 81 -2.75 18.05 7.74
CA TYR A 81 -1.56 17.93 8.59
C TYR A 81 -0.36 18.73 8.08
N LEU A 82 -0.42 19.23 6.83
CA LEU A 82 0.67 19.99 6.22
C LEU A 82 0.41 21.50 6.34
N PRO A 83 1.43 22.30 6.70
CA PRO A 83 1.35 23.76 6.62
C PRO A 83 1.02 24.21 5.19
N ASP A 84 0.24 25.29 5.04
CA ASP A 84 -0.24 25.76 3.73
C ASP A 84 0.88 26.14 2.77
N ASN A 85 1.99 26.69 3.26
CA ASN A 85 3.18 26.97 2.47
C ASN A 85 3.83 25.69 1.91
N LEU A 86 3.84 24.61 2.69
CA LEU A 86 4.37 23.32 2.24
C LEU A 86 3.42 22.64 1.25
N LYS A 87 2.11 22.71 1.48
CA LYS A 87 1.11 22.23 0.49
C LYS A 87 1.28 22.94 -0.85
N THR A 88 1.42 24.26 -0.83
CA THR A 88 1.62 25.06 -2.05
C THR A 88 2.86 24.59 -2.80
N VAL A 89 4.00 24.46 -2.12
CA VAL A 89 5.26 23.99 -2.74
C VAL A 89 5.13 22.55 -3.29
N LEU A 90 4.48 21.66 -2.58
CA LEU A 90 4.30 20.26 -3.00
C LEU A 90 3.27 20.11 -4.14
N SER A 91 2.37 21.07 -4.30
CA SER A 91 1.39 21.09 -5.39
C SER A 91 1.93 21.65 -6.71
N GLU A 92 3.08 22.32 -6.68
CA GLU A 92 3.69 22.89 -7.87
C GLU A 92 4.32 21.83 -8.77
N PRO A 93 4.27 22.01 -10.10
CA PRO A 93 4.93 21.10 -11.03
C PRO A 93 6.45 21.20 -10.93
N VAL A 94 7.11 20.08 -11.10
CA VAL A 94 8.57 19.98 -11.24
C VAL A 94 8.89 19.64 -12.68
N THR A 95 9.70 20.45 -13.34
CA THR A 95 10.20 20.14 -14.68
C THR A 95 11.42 19.23 -14.55
N VAL A 96 11.36 18.05 -15.13
CA VAL A 96 12.48 17.10 -15.22
C VAL A 96 13.04 17.14 -16.63
N ILE A 97 14.32 17.47 -16.77
CA ILE A 97 15.03 17.49 -18.05
C ILE A 97 16.02 16.33 -18.04
N ASN A 98 15.77 15.34 -18.87
CA ASN A 98 16.63 14.19 -19.08
C ASN A 98 17.62 14.50 -20.22
N HIS A 99 18.89 14.64 -19.87
CA HIS A 99 20.00 14.76 -20.84
C HIS A 99 20.43 13.34 -21.22
N VAL A 100 20.18 12.95 -22.45
CA VAL A 100 20.39 11.60 -22.96
C VAL A 100 21.62 11.58 -23.86
N LYS A 101 22.73 11.06 -23.40
CA LYS A 101 23.90 10.74 -24.24
C LYS A 101 23.73 9.30 -24.75
N HIS A 102 23.86 9.11 -26.07
CA HIS A 102 23.65 7.78 -26.66
C HIS A 102 24.75 7.41 -27.65
N GLY A 103 24.99 6.10 -27.73
CA GLY A 103 26.08 5.51 -28.49
C GLY A 103 26.66 4.29 -27.78
N PRO A 104 27.49 3.48 -28.45
CA PRO A 104 27.94 2.20 -27.89
C PRO A 104 28.83 2.34 -26.63
N PHE A 105 29.28 3.56 -26.32
CA PHE A 105 30.09 3.91 -25.14
C PHE A 105 29.54 5.14 -24.43
N ALA A 106 28.21 5.27 -24.36
CA ALA A 106 27.55 6.41 -23.71
C ALA A 106 27.90 6.56 -22.22
N ASP A 107 28.30 5.48 -21.54
CA ASP A 107 28.76 5.45 -20.14
C ASP A 107 30.30 5.32 -20.04
N GLY A 108 31.03 6.08 -20.84
CA GLY A 108 32.48 6.09 -20.87
C GLY A 108 33.07 4.83 -21.51
N LEU A 109 33.91 4.08 -20.78
CA LEU A 109 34.53 2.86 -21.29
C LEU A 109 33.62 1.63 -21.16
N GLN A 110 32.50 1.73 -20.47
CA GLN A 110 31.55 0.63 -20.34
C GLN A 110 30.56 0.64 -21.52
N PRO A 111 30.30 -0.52 -22.15
CA PRO A 111 29.32 -0.61 -23.22
C PRO A 111 27.92 -0.29 -22.71
N ALA A 112 27.32 0.77 -23.25
CA ALA A 112 25.95 1.20 -22.95
C ALA A 112 25.32 1.81 -24.21
N ALA A 113 24.01 1.62 -24.40
CA ALA A 113 23.27 2.27 -25.46
C ALA A 113 23.04 3.75 -25.17
N ALA A 114 22.75 4.07 -23.91
CA ALA A 114 22.60 5.46 -23.48
C ALA A 114 22.90 5.64 -21.99
N ARG A 115 23.29 6.86 -21.64
CA ARG A 115 23.33 7.37 -20.27
C ARG A 115 22.44 8.60 -20.18
N VAL A 116 21.53 8.58 -19.21
CA VAL A 116 20.58 9.66 -18.94
C VAL A 116 20.94 10.28 -17.61
N GLU A 117 21.05 11.60 -17.59
CA GLU A 117 21.24 12.40 -16.38
C GLU A 117 20.06 13.36 -16.28
N SER A 118 19.32 13.29 -15.17
CA SER A 118 18.11 14.09 -14.95
C SER A 118 18.42 15.37 -14.19
N GLU A 119 18.05 16.51 -14.75
CA GLU A 119 18.05 17.82 -14.10
C GLU A 119 16.63 18.13 -13.62
N PHE A 120 16.50 18.55 -12.36
CA PHE A 120 15.21 18.91 -11.77
C PHE A 120 15.12 20.42 -11.64
N ARG A 121 14.15 21.04 -12.30
CA ARG A 121 13.86 22.48 -12.19
C ARG A 121 12.60 22.68 -11.39
N TYR A 122 12.75 23.37 -10.30
CA TYR A 122 11.70 23.71 -9.35
C TYR A 122 11.19 25.13 -9.59
N SER A 123 9.99 25.42 -9.13
CA SER A 123 9.50 26.80 -9.04
C SER A 123 10.45 27.69 -8.21
N PRO A 124 10.41 29.01 -8.37
CA PRO A 124 11.22 29.91 -7.56
C PRO A 124 10.99 29.74 -6.06
N GLU A 125 9.77 29.49 -5.64
CA GLU A 125 9.38 29.29 -4.24
C GLU A 125 9.92 27.98 -3.70
N ALA A 126 9.69 26.87 -4.39
CA ALA A 126 10.22 25.55 -4.03
C ALA A 126 11.75 25.56 -4.04
N GLY A 127 12.36 26.22 -5.03
CA GLY A 127 13.81 26.38 -5.12
C GLY A 127 14.42 27.11 -3.91
N LYS A 128 13.77 28.18 -3.41
CA LYS A 128 14.20 28.88 -2.18
C LYS A 128 14.15 27.97 -0.95
N VAL A 129 13.09 27.17 -0.82
CA VAL A 129 12.92 26.23 0.29
C VAL A 129 13.99 25.14 0.21
N LEU A 130 14.18 24.51 -0.96
CA LEU A 130 15.17 23.46 -1.16
C LEU A 130 16.61 23.96 -0.93
N LYS A 131 16.93 25.19 -1.34
CA LYS A 131 18.24 25.81 -1.12
C LYS A 131 18.57 25.99 0.38
N ARG A 132 17.57 26.16 1.24
CA ARG A 132 17.80 26.22 2.70
C ARG A 132 18.29 24.88 3.26
N PHE A 133 17.83 23.75 2.69
CA PHE A 133 18.19 22.41 3.15
C PHE A 133 19.48 21.90 2.48
N PHE A 134 19.58 22.07 1.16
CA PHE A 134 20.64 21.44 0.35
C PHE A 134 21.77 22.40 -0.04
N GLY A 135 21.61 23.73 0.23
CA GLY A 135 22.59 24.72 -0.20
C GLY A 135 22.70 24.76 -1.73
N GLU A 136 23.92 24.57 -2.24
CA GLU A 136 24.19 24.50 -3.68
C GLU A 136 24.19 23.04 -4.21
N GLN A 137 23.95 22.05 -3.37
CA GLN A 137 23.85 20.65 -3.81
C GLN A 137 22.51 20.40 -4.52
N ALA A 138 22.54 19.55 -5.54
CA ALA A 138 21.31 19.09 -6.18
C ALA A 138 20.45 18.30 -5.17
N PRO A 139 19.19 18.67 -4.94
CA PRO A 139 18.32 17.96 -3.98
C PRO A 139 18.05 16.51 -4.37
N VAL A 140 18.04 16.21 -5.67
CA VAL A 140 17.82 14.88 -6.22
C VAL A 140 18.83 14.63 -7.33
N THR A 141 19.47 13.49 -7.31
CA THR A 141 20.27 12.96 -8.42
C THR A 141 19.61 11.71 -8.95
N LEU A 142 19.27 11.70 -10.22
CA LEU A 142 18.69 10.56 -10.92
C LEU A 142 19.51 10.30 -12.17
N THR A 143 20.04 9.08 -12.29
CA THR A 143 20.79 8.65 -13.48
C THR A 143 20.23 7.32 -13.96
N ASN A 144 20.16 7.14 -15.29
CA ASN A 144 19.76 5.88 -15.89
C ASN A 144 20.80 5.47 -16.93
N THR A 145 21.41 4.29 -16.76
CA THR A 145 22.31 3.67 -17.72
C THR A 145 21.54 2.58 -18.47
N ILE A 146 21.30 2.80 -19.76
CA ILE A 146 20.58 1.88 -20.65
C ILE A 146 21.60 0.99 -21.34
N GLY A 147 21.52 -0.32 -21.11
CA GLY A 147 22.38 -1.32 -21.74
C GLY A 147 22.05 -1.53 -23.22
N LEU A 148 22.97 -2.13 -23.97
CA LEU A 148 22.81 -2.41 -25.41
C LEU A 148 21.59 -3.28 -25.75
N GLY A 149 21.09 -4.07 -24.78
CA GLY A 149 19.89 -4.90 -24.92
C GLY A 149 18.58 -4.20 -24.50
N GLY A 150 18.59 -2.90 -24.17
CA GLY A 150 17.40 -2.14 -23.77
C GLY A 150 16.98 -2.30 -22.32
N GLY A 151 17.57 -3.21 -21.55
CA GLY A 151 17.50 -3.21 -20.09
C GLY A 151 18.49 -2.20 -19.51
N GLY A 152 18.42 -1.91 -18.21
CA GLY A 152 19.29 -0.88 -17.65
C GLY A 152 19.29 -0.83 -16.14
N ARG A 153 19.89 0.27 -15.63
CA ARG A 153 20.02 0.55 -14.21
C ARG A 153 19.76 2.02 -13.92
N LEU A 154 18.77 2.26 -13.09
CA LEU A 154 18.38 3.57 -12.62
C LEU A 154 18.87 3.75 -11.19
N ASN A 155 19.63 4.81 -10.92
CA ASN A 155 20.11 5.17 -9.60
C ASN A 155 19.46 6.47 -9.14
N LEU A 156 18.88 6.47 -7.93
CA LEU A 156 18.28 7.62 -7.28
C LEU A 156 19.05 7.92 -5.99
N SER A 157 19.38 9.18 -5.79
CA SER A 157 19.99 9.66 -4.55
C SER A 157 19.44 11.02 -4.15
N VAL A 158 19.12 11.17 -2.86
CA VAL A 158 18.82 12.43 -2.19
C VAL A 158 19.90 12.62 -1.13
N PRO A 159 20.74 13.65 -1.19
CA PRO A 159 21.83 13.83 -0.26
C PRO A 159 21.36 14.07 1.18
N ALA A 160 22.22 13.80 2.13
CA ALA A 160 21.99 14.10 3.53
C ALA A 160 22.04 15.62 3.75
N PHE A 161 21.26 16.11 4.71
CA PHE A 161 21.34 17.47 5.20
C PHE A 161 21.00 17.56 6.68
N ASP A 162 21.54 18.58 7.32
CA ASP A 162 21.20 18.99 8.68
C ASP A 162 20.74 20.46 8.62
N TYR A 163 19.56 20.74 9.14
CA TYR A 163 18.97 22.07 9.16
C TYR A 163 18.43 22.40 10.53
N GLU A 164 18.72 23.60 11.02
CA GLU A 164 18.25 24.09 12.32
C GLU A 164 17.88 25.57 12.23
N GLU A 165 16.76 25.95 12.82
CA GLU A 165 16.29 27.33 12.95
C GLU A 165 16.41 27.82 14.38
N LEU A 166 16.55 29.15 14.55
CA LEU A 166 16.53 29.80 15.85
C LEU A 166 15.22 29.56 16.63
N SER A 167 14.14 29.22 15.93
CA SER A 167 12.85 28.82 16.51
C SER A 167 12.90 27.45 17.23
N GLY A 168 14.01 26.69 17.10
CA GLY A 168 14.15 25.34 17.61
C GLY A 168 13.61 24.25 16.69
N ILE A 169 13.20 24.59 15.48
CA ILE A 169 12.87 23.60 14.44
C ILE A 169 14.17 23.04 13.90
N ALA A 170 14.34 21.72 13.90
CA ALA A 170 15.49 21.04 13.34
C ALA A 170 15.08 19.86 12.48
N LEU A 171 15.78 19.66 11.36
CA LEU A 171 15.63 18.51 10.46
C LEU A 171 17.00 17.85 10.25
N ASN A 172 17.11 16.60 10.61
CA ASN A 172 18.27 15.76 10.33
C ASN A 172 17.86 14.65 9.36
N TRP A 173 18.36 14.74 8.14
CA TRP A 173 18.13 13.77 7.08
C TRP A 173 19.45 13.11 6.69
N LYS A 174 19.54 11.78 6.76
CA LYS A 174 20.77 11.04 6.44
C LYS A 174 20.80 10.51 5.00
N GLY A 175 19.93 11.05 4.16
CA GLY A 175 19.87 10.74 2.73
C GLY A 175 18.94 9.58 2.39
N LEU A 176 18.62 9.49 1.11
CA LEU A 176 17.98 8.35 0.47
C LEU A 176 18.91 7.89 -0.66
N SER A 177 19.12 6.60 -0.80
CA SER A 177 19.81 6.03 -1.95
C SER A 177 19.13 4.76 -2.39
N GLY A 178 19.19 4.47 -3.69
CA GLY A 178 18.68 3.22 -4.20
C GLY A 178 18.92 3.04 -5.69
N GLU A 179 18.71 1.82 -6.08
CA GLU A 179 18.92 1.36 -7.45
C GLU A 179 17.71 0.53 -7.91
N THR A 180 17.36 0.70 -9.18
CA THR A 180 16.44 -0.21 -9.89
C THR A 180 17.13 -0.73 -11.13
N SER A 181 17.38 -2.04 -11.19
CA SER A 181 17.78 -2.75 -12.41
C SER A 181 16.52 -3.22 -13.12
N TYR A 182 16.44 -3.05 -14.43
CA TYR A 182 15.27 -3.43 -15.22
C TYR A 182 15.67 -4.16 -16.51
N THR A 183 14.77 -5.01 -16.98
CA THR A 183 14.91 -5.71 -18.28
C THR A 183 14.34 -4.87 -19.41
N SER A 184 14.63 -5.25 -20.67
CA SER A 184 14.10 -4.57 -21.84
C SER A 184 12.56 -4.47 -21.78
N GLY A 185 12.02 -3.30 -22.15
CA GLY A 185 10.59 -3.03 -22.10
C GLY A 185 10.00 -2.98 -20.70
N TRP A 186 10.85 -2.91 -19.65
CA TRP A 186 10.44 -2.96 -18.25
C TRP A 186 9.62 -4.21 -17.87
N ALA A 187 9.84 -5.30 -18.62
CA ALA A 187 9.16 -6.58 -18.37
C ALA A 187 9.56 -7.23 -17.04
N GLY A 188 10.59 -6.73 -16.39
CA GLY A 188 10.99 -7.09 -15.04
C GLY A 188 11.88 -6.02 -14.44
N PHE A 189 11.81 -5.85 -13.12
CA PHE A 189 12.67 -4.92 -12.40
C PHE A 189 12.95 -5.40 -10.98
N LYS A 190 14.16 -5.07 -10.53
CA LYS A 190 14.62 -5.31 -9.15
C LYS A 190 15.06 -4.00 -8.56
N SER A 191 14.42 -3.60 -7.47
CA SER A 191 14.66 -2.34 -6.79
C SER A 191 15.13 -2.56 -5.36
N ASN A 192 16.01 -1.68 -4.90
CA ASN A 192 16.44 -1.61 -3.50
C ASN A 192 16.70 -0.15 -3.14
N TYR A 193 15.92 0.38 -2.20
CA TYR A 193 16.02 1.75 -1.70
C TYR A 193 16.16 1.76 -0.19
N GLN A 194 16.94 2.69 0.33
CA GLN A 194 17.18 2.84 1.75
C GLN A 194 17.25 4.30 2.18
N ALA A 195 16.64 4.61 3.33
CA ALA A 195 16.77 5.88 4.01
C ALA A 195 17.12 5.62 5.49
N PRO A 196 18.37 5.90 5.92
CA PRO A 196 18.82 5.51 7.25
C PRO A 196 18.14 6.25 8.39
N LEU A 197 17.88 7.56 8.23
CA LEU A 197 17.32 8.39 9.28
C LEU A 197 16.60 9.61 8.70
N LEU A 198 15.39 9.86 9.22
CA LEU A 198 14.73 11.16 9.20
C LEU A 198 14.39 11.52 10.65
N HIS A 199 14.87 12.68 11.11
CA HIS A 199 14.50 13.23 12.41
C HIS A 199 14.05 14.68 12.23
N ILE A 200 12.82 14.96 12.63
CA ILE A 200 12.20 16.27 12.57
C ILE A 200 11.85 16.68 13.99
N LYS A 201 12.44 17.76 14.46
CA LYS A 201 12.09 18.40 15.72
C LYS A 201 11.32 19.68 15.42
N LEU A 202 10.14 19.81 15.99
CA LEU A 202 9.23 20.95 15.82
C LEU A 202 9.28 21.88 17.03
N ALA A 203 10.47 22.39 17.36
CA ALA A 203 10.74 23.18 18.56
C ALA A 203 10.30 22.42 19.84
N ASP A 204 9.38 22.99 20.60
CA ASP A 204 8.73 22.38 21.77
C ASP A 204 7.43 21.62 21.43
N LYS A 205 7.00 21.65 20.15
CA LYS A 205 5.67 21.14 19.73
C LYS A 205 5.66 19.68 19.36
N GLY A 206 6.81 19.12 18.98
CA GLY A 206 6.85 17.71 18.59
C GLY A 206 8.18 17.21 18.08
N ASP A 207 8.26 15.89 17.99
CA ASP A 207 9.42 15.14 17.49
C ASP A 207 8.92 13.97 16.62
N ILE A 208 9.48 13.86 15.41
CA ILE A 208 9.18 12.76 14.47
C ILE A 208 10.50 12.11 14.11
N ARG A 209 10.63 10.81 14.33
CA ARG A 209 11.84 10.05 14.06
C ARG A 209 11.55 8.76 13.33
N MET A 210 12.17 8.59 12.17
CA MET A 210 12.13 7.39 11.34
C MET A 210 13.54 6.84 11.17
N GLU A 211 13.75 5.53 11.43
CA GLU A 211 15.06 4.89 11.37
C GLU A 211 15.03 3.68 10.43
N ASN A 212 16.04 3.59 9.55
CA ASN A 212 16.32 2.45 8.67
C ASN A 212 15.12 2.00 7.82
N LEU A 213 14.55 2.94 7.04
CA LEU A 213 13.60 2.59 6.00
C LEU A 213 14.30 1.81 4.88
N GLN A 214 13.77 0.67 4.51
CA GLN A 214 14.19 -0.14 3.37
C GLN A 214 12.98 -0.56 2.54
N ILE A 215 13.09 -0.40 1.22
CA ILE A 215 12.07 -0.81 0.26
C ILE A 215 12.76 -1.65 -0.81
N GLY A 216 12.27 -2.87 -1.02
CA GLY A 216 12.79 -3.80 -2.02
C GLY A 216 11.68 -4.36 -2.89
N SER A 217 12.01 -4.64 -4.15
CA SER A 217 11.12 -5.41 -5.03
C SER A 217 11.93 -6.22 -6.03
N ASP A 218 11.39 -7.35 -6.43
CA ASP A 218 11.92 -8.19 -7.50
C ASP A 218 10.72 -8.73 -8.25
N THR A 219 10.35 -8.06 -9.34
CA THR A 219 9.10 -8.30 -10.07
C THR A 219 9.36 -8.47 -11.56
N TYR A 220 8.52 -9.26 -12.20
CA TYR A 220 8.57 -9.50 -13.65
C TYR A 220 7.17 -9.75 -14.21
N ASP A 221 7.02 -9.51 -15.50
CA ASP A 221 5.80 -9.83 -16.22
C ASP A 221 5.64 -11.35 -16.36
N SER A 222 4.53 -11.87 -15.89
CA SER A 222 4.11 -13.25 -16.12
C SER A 222 3.61 -13.45 -17.58
N PRO A 223 3.35 -14.69 -18.02
CA PRO A 223 2.75 -14.96 -19.33
C PRO A 223 1.45 -14.21 -19.58
N SER A 224 0.63 -14.02 -18.55
CA SER A 224 -0.62 -13.25 -18.63
C SER A 224 -0.43 -11.74 -18.47
N LYS A 225 0.81 -11.23 -18.40
CA LYS A 225 1.11 -9.80 -18.16
C LYS A 225 0.74 -9.27 -16.79
N LEU A 226 0.60 -10.14 -15.81
CA LEU A 226 0.59 -9.74 -14.41
C LEU A 226 2.02 -9.43 -13.95
N ALA A 227 2.22 -8.38 -13.18
CA ALA A 227 3.46 -8.17 -12.45
C ALA A 227 3.51 -9.15 -11.27
N VAL A 228 4.37 -10.15 -11.36
CA VAL A 228 4.57 -11.18 -10.33
C VAL A 228 5.96 -11.06 -9.73
N GLY A 229 6.20 -11.70 -8.59
CA GLY A 229 7.47 -11.64 -7.86
C GLY A 229 7.26 -11.29 -6.40
N SER A 230 8.15 -10.49 -5.82
CA SER A 230 8.10 -10.14 -4.40
C SER A 230 8.38 -8.66 -4.17
N SER A 231 7.76 -8.10 -3.12
CA SER A 231 8.07 -6.77 -2.62
C SER A 231 8.21 -6.79 -1.11
N SER A 232 9.04 -5.92 -0.57
CA SER A 232 9.28 -5.80 0.86
C SER A 232 9.40 -4.33 1.27
N PHE A 233 8.82 -4.02 2.42
CA PHE A 233 8.96 -2.76 3.13
C PHE A 233 9.42 -3.06 4.56
N LYS A 234 10.46 -2.41 5.03
CA LYS A 234 10.99 -2.58 6.39
C LYS A 234 11.30 -1.21 6.99
N LEU A 235 10.92 -1.06 8.25
CA LEU A 235 11.17 0.15 9.01
C LEU A 235 11.54 -0.24 10.44
N ASP A 236 12.76 0.08 10.85
CA ASP A 236 13.24 -0.34 12.17
C ASP A 236 12.49 0.38 13.29
N LYS A 237 12.22 1.68 13.11
CA LYS A 237 11.50 2.47 14.10
C LYS A 237 10.82 3.68 13.47
N LEU A 238 9.58 3.92 13.88
CA LEU A 238 8.86 5.17 13.70
C LEU A 238 8.42 5.66 15.08
N SER A 239 8.84 6.85 15.47
CA SER A 239 8.43 7.49 16.71
C SER A 239 7.82 8.85 16.42
N LEU A 240 6.63 9.07 16.95
CA LEU A 240 5.89 10.32 16.87
C LEU A 240 5.67 10.78 18.31
N GLN A 241 6.02 12.02 18.59
CA GLN A 241 5.75 12.66 19.87
C GLN A 241 5.32 14.10 19.61
N TRP A 242 4.30 14.56 20.31
CA TRP A 242 3.82 15.94 20.23
C TRP A 242 3.42 16.45 21.62
N GLN A 243 3.36 17.76 21.76
CA GLN A 243 2.95 18.41 22.99
C GLN A 243 1.45 18.17 23.23
N GLU A 244 1.07 17.91 24.48
CA GLU A 244 -0.35 17.80 24.86
C GLU A 244 -1.10 19.11 24.53
N GLY A 245 -2.34 18.99 24.04
CA GLY A 245 -3.19 20.12 23.65
C GLY A 245 -3.00 20.62 22.21
N ILE A 246 -2.09 20.03 21.42
CA ILE A 246 -2.06 20.23 19.97
C ILE A 246 -3.00 19.19 19.34
N ASP A 247 -4.05 19.70 18.73
CA ASP A 247 -5.08 18.87 18.07
C ASP A 247 -4.54 18.33 16.72
N TYR A 248 -3.60 17.40 16.80
CA TYR A 248 -3.24 16.59 15.65
C TYR A 248 -4.24 15.42 15.59
N ASN A 249 -5.28 15.57 14.80
CA ASN A 249 -6.22 14.51 14.46
C ASN A 249 -5.54 13.40 13.60
N ILE A 250 -4.40 12.87 14.06
CA ILE A 250 -3.84 11.65 13.49
C ILE A 250 -4.68 10.50 14.03
N LYS A 251 -5.71 10.14 13.30
CA LYS A 251 -6.42 8.91 13.59
C LYS A 251 -5.49 7.75 13.23
N LEU A 252 -4.81 7.19 14.25
CA LEU A 252 -3.94 6.03 14.06
C LEU A 252 -4.65 4.91 13.31
N ASN A 253 -5.95 4.75 13.56
CA ASN A 253 -6.83 3.83 12.87
C ASN A 253 -6.85 4.04 11.36
N GLU A 254 -6.89 5.30 10.91
CA GLU A 254 -6.87 5.64 9.48
C GLU A 254 -5.50 5.36 8.86
N LEU A 255 -4.42 5.65 9.60
CA LEU A 255 -3.06 5.39 9.13
C LEU A 255 -2.78 3.88 9.02
N VAL A 256 -3.21 3.10 9.99
CA VAL A 256 -3.05 1.64 10.00
C VAL A 256 -3.98 1.01 8.97
N ASN A 257 -5.23 1.46 8.85
CA ASN A 257 -6.17 0.99 7.85
C ASN A 257 -5.71 1.34 6.43
N LEU A 258 -5.12 2.53 6.22
CA LEU A 258 -4.56 2.94 4.93
C LEU A 258 -3.43 2.00 4.46
N VAL A 259 -2.64 1.46 5.39
CA VAL A 259 -1.49 0.59 5.07
C VAL A 259 -1.92 -0.87 4.89
N THR A 260 -2.96 -1.32 5.60
CA THR A 260 -3.25 -2.76 5.75
C THR A 260 -4.65 -3.18 5.33
N ASP A 261 -5.61 -2.26 5.17
CA ASP A 261 -7.06 -2.54 5.03
C ASP A 261 -7.63 -3.45 6.15
N LEU A 262 -6.89 -3.63 7.24
CA LEU A 262 -7.15 -4.64 8.28
C LEU A 262 -7.74 -4.04 9.55
N GLN A 263 -8.39 -2.93 9.57
CA GLN A 263 -9.07 -2.32 10.74
C GLN A 263 -8.46 -2.63 12.14
N ILE A 264 -7.13 -2.82 12.19
CA ILE A 264 -6.40 -3.16 13.43
C ILE A 264 -6.59 -2.07 14.50
N GLY A 265 -6.87 -0.86 14.06
CA GLY A 265 -7.18 0.26 14.93
C GLY A 265 -8.33 0.00 15.91
N ALA A 266 -9.30 -0.83 15.55
CA ALA A 266 -10.39 -1.22 16.44
C ALA A 266 -9.89 -1.96 17.68
N PHE A 267 -8.76 -2.66 17.59
CA PHE A 267 -8.15 -3.36 18.73
C PHE A 267 -7.24 -2.45 19.59
N ILE A 268 -6.70 -1.36 19.00
CA ILE A 268 -5.75 -0.47 19.67
C ILE A 268 -6.49 0.66 20.39
N ASN A 269 -7.50 1.23 19.76
CA ASN A 269 -8.30 2.32 20.33
C ASN A 269 -9.81 2.08 20.07
N PRO A 270 -10.40 1.06 20.66
CA PRO A 270 -11.79 0.67 20.41
C PRO A 270 -12.80 1.76 20.79
N THR A 271 -12.45 2.63 21.71
CA THR A 271 -13.34 3.70 22.21
C THR A 271 -13.22 5.00 21.43
N GLY A 272 -12.29 5.10 20.47
CA GLY A 272 -12.08 6.32 19.68
C GLY A 272 -11.64 7.53 20.52
N THR A 273 -10.95 7.30 21.67
CA THR A 273 -10.41 8.37 22.52
C THR A 273 -9.33 9.17 21.78
N VAL A 274 -9.04 10.36 22.28
CA VAL A 274 -7.96 11.21 21.74
C VAL A 274 -6.65 10.43 21.73
N PRO A 275 -5.92 10.40 20.58
CA PRO A 275 -4.63 9.71 20.49
C PRO A 275 -3.64 10.25 21.54
N PRO A 276 -2.79 9.39 22.12
CA PRO A 276 -1.78 9.81 23.08
C PRO A 276 -0.72 10.68 22.42
N SER A 277 -0.06 11.52 23.19
CA SER A 277 1.01 12.41 22.73
C SER A 277 2.27 11.70 22.25
N LYS A 278 2.37 10.38 22.47
CA LYS A 278 3.53 9.58 22.05
C LYS A 278 3.11 8.24 21.48
N ILE A 279 3.57 7.98 20.25
CA ILE A 279 3.38 6.71 19.53
C ILE A 279 4.73 6.25 19.00
N THR A 280 5.06 4.97 19.20
CA THR A 280 6.30 4.39 18.65
C THR A 280 6.02 2.98 18.11
N VAL A 281 6.37 2.76 16.85
CA VAL A 281 6.33 1.44 16.21
C VAL A 281 7.74 0.94 15.97
N SER A 282 8.01 -0.33 16.26
CA SER A 282 9.32 -0.96 16.10
C SER A 282 9.24 -2.18 15.20
N LYS A 283 10.22 -2.31 14.29
CA LYS A 283 10.36 -3.45 13.36
C LYS A 283 9.12 -3.67 12.48
N LEU A 284 8.56 -2.57 11.97
CA LEU A 284 7.45 -2.65 11.02
C LEU A 284 7.95 -3.30 9.72
N GLN A 285 7.25 -4.32 9.27
CA GLN A 285 7.60 -5.05 8.04
C GLN A 285 6.33 -5.47 7.30
N PHE A 286 6.38 -5.30 5.98
CA PHE A 286 5.37 -5.77 5.05
C PHE A 286 6.05 -6.47 3.89
N ASP A 287 5.73 -7.73 3.66
CA ASP A 287 6.24 -8.54 2.56
C ASP A 287 5.08 -9.03 1.71
N THR A 288 5.25 -9.03 0.40
CA THR A 288 4.29 -9.63 -0.53
C THR A 288 5.01 -10.52 -1.53
N ARG A 289 4.33 -11.55 -1.97
CA ARG A 289 4.77 -12.43 -3.04
C ARG A 289 3.59 -12.82 -3.92
N MET A 290 3.81 -12.85 -5.22
CA MET A 290 2.86 -13.35 -6.20
C MET A 290 3.59 -14.21 -7.23
N ASN A 291 2.99 -15.31 -7.64
CA ASN A 291 3.43 -16.11 -8.78
C ASN A 291 2.22 -16.48 -9.66
N GLU A 292 2.49 -16.80 -10.91
CA GLU A 292 1.48 -17.28 -11.87
C GLU A 292 1.97 -18.56 -12.53
N GLU A 293 1.08 -19.55 -12.59
CA GLU A 293 1.29 -20.80 -13.31
C GLU A 293 0.01 -21.23 -14.02
N GLY A 294 0.09 -21.51 -15.32
CA GLY A 294 -1.06 -22.00 -16.10
C GLY A 294 -2.26 -21.04 -16.16
N GLY A 295 -2.07 -19.73 -16.00
CA GLY A 295 -3.14 -18.73 -15.98
C GLY A 295 -3.79 -18.53 -14.62
N TRP A 296 -3.24 -19.15 -13.58
CA TRP A 296 -3.67 -19.03 -12.19
C TRP A 296 -2.59 -18.34 -11.36
N ALA A 297 -2.97 -17.32 -10.63
CA ALA A 297 -2.09 -16.60 -9.74
C ALA A 297 -2.31 -17.03 -8.28
N ASN A 298 -1.20 -17.10 -7.54
CA ASN A 298 -1.20 -17.25 -6.09
C ASN A 298 -0.49 -16.06 -5.51
N THR A 299 -1.06 -15.47 -4.46
CA THR A 299 -0.48 -14.33 -3.76
C THR A 299 -0.46 -14.57 -2.27
N GLU A 300 0.56 -14.06 -1.61
CA GLU A 300 0.68 -14.04 -0.15
C GLU A 300 1.17 -12.66 0.30
N GLY A 301 0.70 -12.25 1.46
CA GLY A 301 1.12 -11.03 2.13
C GLY A 301 1.35 -11.29 3.61
N ARG A 302 2.43 -10.72 4.16
CA ARG A 302 2.73 -10.78 5.58
C ARG A 302 3.00 -9.39 6.12
N PHE A 303 2.26 -9.02 7.16
CA PHE A 303 2.41 -7.77 7.89
C PHE A 303 2.78 -8.07 9.33
N ARG A 304 3.82 -7.42 9.85
CA ARG A 304 4.28 -7.61 11.23
C ARG A 304 4.93 -6.38 11.81
N PHE A 305 4.86 -6.29 13.13
CA PHE A 305 5.71 -5.42 13.93
C PHE A 305 6.01 -6.10 15.28
N ASP A 306 7.14 -5.73 15.90
CA ASP A 306 7.50 -6.30 17.20
C ASP A 306 6.76 -5.60 18.34
N ARG A 307 6.65 -4.27 18.27
CA ARG A 307 6.03 -3.47 19.32
C ARG A 307 5.43 -2.18 18.79
N LEU A 308 4.23 -1.89 19.25
CA LEU A 308 3.59 -0.58 19.18
C LEU A 308 3.40 -0.04 20.61
N ALA A 309 4.14 1.01 20.96
CA ALA A 309 3.88 1.79 22.16
C ALA A 309 2.88 2.91 21.80
N TYR A 310 1.73 2.93 22.46
CA TYR A 310 0.63 3.86 22.24
C TYR A 310 0.29 4.51 23.59
N GLY A 311 0.87 5.68 23.86
CA GLY A 311 0.89 6.25 25.21
C GLY A 311 1.63 5.35 26.18
N ASP A 312 0.97 4.99 27.26
CA ASP A 312 1.49 4.10 28.30
C ASP A 312 1.28 2.61 27.99
N GLU A 313 0.47 2.30 26.98
CA GLU A 313 0.17 0.93 26.59
C GLU A 313 1.15 0.39 25.55
N ASN A 314 1.32 -0.93 25.58
CA ASN A 314 2.17 -1.65 24.65
C ASN A 314 1.40 -2.78 23.98
N TYR A 315 1.47 -2.79 22.67
CA TYR A 315 0.87 -3.78 21.79
C TYR A 315 1.96 -4.49 21.00
N GLY A 316 1.72 -5.73 20.66
CA GLY A 316 2.65 -6.53 19.87
C GLY A 316 3.37 -7.61 20.70
N PRO A 317 4.00 -8.56 19.99
CA PRO A 317 4.13 -8.59 18.54
C PRO A 317 2.78 -8.76 17.81
N LEU A 318 2.73 -8.23 16.58
CA LEU A 318 1.70 -8.53 15.61
C LEU A 318 2.34 -9.33 14.47
N ASP A 319 1.70 -10.39 14.04
CA ASP A 319 2.06 -11.17 12.87
C ASP A 319 0.81 -11.63 12.14
N ILE A 320 0.61 -11.09 10.92
CA ILE A 320 -0.52 -11.42 10.06
C ILE A 320 0.03 -11.96 8.76
N GLU A 321 -0.37 -13.18 8.41
CA GLU A 321 -0.05 -13.79 7.12
C GLU A 321 -1.33 -14.24 6.42
N VAL A 322 -1.59 -13.65 5.26
CA VAL A 322 -2.74 -13.96 4.41
C VAL A 322 -2.28 -14.50 3.07
N ALA A 323 -3.06 -15.36 2.46
CA ALA A 323 -2.81 -15.87 1.12
C ALA A 323 -4.11 -15.99 0.33
N ALA A 324 -4.01 -15.80 -0.98
CA ALA A 324 -5.08 -16.13 -1.89
C ALA A 324 -4.48 -16.97 -3.04
N GLU A 325 -5.06 -18.13 -3.24
CA GLU A 325 -4.55 -19.13 -4.19
C GLU A 325 -5.60 -19.39 -5.28
N HIS A 326 -5.13 -19.82 -6.44
CA HIS A 326 -5.96 -20.19 -7.57
C HIS A 326 -6.85 -19.03 -8.09
N LEU A 327 -6.27 -17.83 -8.20
CA LEU A 327 -6.92 -16.65 -8.73
C LEU A 327 -6.75 -16.59 -10.25
N GLU A 328 -7.82 -16.40 -11.01
CA GLU A 328 -7.73 -16.28 -12.47
C GLU A 328 -6.96 -15.03 -12.88
N ALA A 329 -5.83 -15.20 -13.59
CA ALA A 329 -4.93 -14.12 -13.97
C ALA A 329 -5.61 -13.03 -14.84
N LYS A 330 -6.51 -13.42 -15.74
CA LYS A 330 -7.28 -12.48 -16.59
C LYS A 330 -8.19 -11.58 -15.74
N SER A 331 -8.84 -12.16 -14.75
CA SER A 331 -9.72 -11.46 -13.84
C SER A 331 -8.95 -10.46 -12.97
N LEU A 332 -7.75 -10.83 -12.49
CA LEU A 332 -6.85 -9.92 -11.78
C LEU A 332 -6.42 -8.74 -12.67
N LEU A 333 -6.13 -8.99 -13.95
CA LEU A 333 -5.81 -7.93 -14.91
C LEU A 333 -7.00 -6.98 -15.15
N ALA A 334 -8.23 -7.50 -15.19
CA ALA A 334 -9.43 -6.67 -15.32
C ALA A 334 -9.58 -5.74 -14.12
N ILE A 335 -9.45 -6.27 -12.89
CA ILE A 335 -9.45 -5.46 -11.66
C ILE A 335 -8.33 -4.41 -11.69
N LYS A 336 -7.08 -4.80 -12.04
CA LYS A 336 -5.95 -3.86 -12.14
C LYS A 336 -6.24 -2.71 -13.11
N ARG A 337 -6.85 -2.99 -14.27
CA ARG A 337 -7.23 -1.96 -15.26
C ARG A 337 -8.27 -1.01 -14.67
N THR A 338 -9.32 -1.54 -14.05
CA THR A 338 -10.36 -0.73 -13.40
C THR A 338 -9.75 0.14 -12.31
N MET A 339 -8.86 -0.38 -11.46
CA MET A 339 -8.17 0.40 -10.44
C MET A 339 -7.33 1.53 -11.03
N ALA A 340 -6.59 1.27 -12.12
CA ALA A 340 -5.83 2.30 -12.82
C ALA A 340 -6.74 3.38 -13.43
N GLU A 341 -7.88 2.99 -14.00
CA GLU A 341 -8.87 3.91 -14.54
C GLU A 341 -9.50 4.79 -13.46
N VAL A 342 -9.92 4.20 -12.36
CA VAL A 342 -10.45 4.90 -11.18
C VAL A 342 -9.42 5.89 -10.63
N ALA A 343 -8.17 5.47 -10.48
CA ALA A 343 -7.08 6.34 -9.99
C ALA A 343 -6.80 7.54 -10.92
N SER A 344 -7.12 7.42 -12.23
CA SER A 344 -6.93 8.49 -13.22
C SER A 344 -8.07 9.51 -13.27
N LYS A 345 -9.28 9.16 -12.81
CA LYS A 345 -10.51 9.93 -13.04
C LYS A 345 -11.04 10.73 -11.84
N ASN A 346 -10.35 10.72 -10.70
CA ASN A 346 -10.82 11.45 -9.49
C ASN A 346 -12.27 11.12 -9.09
N MET A 347 -12.65 9.84 -9.15
CA MET A 347 -13.99 9.34 -8.88
C MET A 347 -14.31 9.39 -7.38
N SER A 348 -15.61 9.54 -7.04
CA SER A 348 -16.11 9.41 -5.67
C SER A 348 -16.03 7.94 -5.18
N GLU A 349 -16.09 7.71 -3.87
CA GLU A 349 -16.08 6.36 -3.28
C GLU A 349 -17.22 5.49 -3.85
N ASP A 350 -18.41 6.03 -4.00
CA ASP A 350 -19.56 5.33 -4.59
C ASP A 350 -19.33 4.92 -6.05
N GLU A 351 -18.70 5.80 -6.85
CA GLU A 351 -18.38 5.51 -8.25
C GLU A 351 -17.28 4.44 -8.34
N ILE A 352 -16.28 4.51 -7.45
CA ILE A 352 -15.23 3.49 -7.33
C ILE A 352 -15.83 2.12 -7.01
N GLN A 353 -16.68 2.07 -5.98
CA GLN A 353 -17.34 0.84 -5.57
C GLN A 353 -18.21 0.25 -6.70
N LYS A 354 -18.99 1.08 -7.38
CA LYS A 354 -19.80 0.65 -8.54
C LYS A 354 -18.94 0.12 -9.69
N ALA A 355 -17.85 0.81 -10.02
CA ALA A 355 -16.93 0.37 -11.07
C ALA A 355 -16.27 -0.98 -10.74
N LEU A 356 -15.81 -1.16 -9.50
CA LEU A 356 -15.22 -2.42 -9.04
C LEU A 356 -16.25 -3.56 -9.02
N LEU A 357 -17.45 -3.32 -8.52
CA LEU A 357 -18.54 -4.31 -8.52
C LEU A 357 -18.94 -4.71 -9.94
N HIS A 358 -19.03 -3.75 -10.84
CA HIS A 358 -19.32 -4.01 -12.26
C HIS A 358 -18.23 -4.89 -12.89
N THR A 359 -16.95 -4.55 -12.66
CA THR A 359 -15.84 -5.33 -13.17
C THR A 359 -15.81 -6.73 -12.56
N ALA A 360 -15.99 -6.85 -11.25
CA ALA A 360 -16.03 -8.13 -10.53
C ALA A 360 -17.10 -9.08 -11.10
N ARG A 361 -18.29 -8.56 -11.40
CA ARG A 361 -19.40 -9.35 -11.96
C ARG A 361 -19.22 -9.71 -13.44
N ASN A 362 -18.71 -8.80 -14.25
CA ASN A 362 -18.75 -8.93 -15.70
C ASN A 362 -17.44 -9.41 -16.32
N GLU A 363 -16.32 -8.91 -15.84
CA GLU A 363 -14.99 -9.15 -16.41
C GLU A 363 -14.09 -10.01 -15.52
N ALA A 364 -14.31 -9.97 -14.21
CA ALA A 364 -13.49 -10.65 -13.21
C ALA A 364 -14.26 -11.73 -12.42
N SER A 365 -15.38 -12.22 -12.94
CA SER A 365 -16.15 -13.31 -12.32
C SER A 365 -15.33 -14.58 -12.09
N GLY A 366 -14.27 -14.80 -12.88
CA GLY A 366 -13.31 -15.91 -12.70
C GLY A 366 -12.58 -15.89 -11.35
N LEU A 367 -12.50 -14.73 -10.66
CA LEU A 367 -11.99 -14.68 -9.30
C LEU A 367 -12.85 -15.46 -8.30
N PHE A 368 -14.12 -15.68 -8.59
CA PHE A 368 -15.05 -16.43 -7.75
C PHE A 368 -15.32 -17.83 -8.32
N THR A 369 -15.53 -17.91 -9.64
CA THR A 369 -15.89 -19.17 -10.32
C THR A 369 -14.69 -20.09 -10.55
N GLY A 370 -13.47 -19.57 -10.43
CA GLY A 370 -12.22 -20.33 -10.54
C GLY A 370 -11.91 -21.22 -9.33
N ASN A 371 -12.78 -21.31 -8.34
CA ASN A 371 -12.55 -21.98 -7.07
C ASN A 371 -11.32 -21.44 -6.31
N PRO A 372 -11.26 -20.15 -6.03
CA PRO A 372 -10.17 -19.55 -5.25
C PRO A 372 -10.18 -20.05 -3.82
N ILE A 373 -9.01 -20.02 -3.19
CA ILE A 373 -8.84 -20.33 -1.77
C ILE A 373 -8.22 -19.10 -1.10
N ILE A 374 -8.93 -18.53 -0.14
CA ILE A 374 -8.44 -17.41 0.68
C ILE A 374 -8.08 -17.98 2.04
N LYS A 375 -6.87 -17.69 2.53
CA LYS A 375 -6.32 -18.22 3.77
C LYS A 375 -5.89 -17.10 4.70
N ILE A 376 -6.23 -17.18 5.95
CA ILE A 376 -5.52 -16.55 7.05
C ILE A 376 -4.60 -17.64 7.59
N ARG A 377 -3.30 -17.59 7.25
CA ARG A 377 -2.34 -18.58 7.74
C ARG A 377 -1.99 -18.34 9.19
N THR A 378 -1.92 -17.06 9.56
CA THR A 378 -1.63 -16.60 10.91
C THR A 378 -2.23 -15.23 11.10
N PHE A 379 -2.90 -15.03 12.21
CA PHE A 379 -3.23 -13.74 12.80
C PHE A 379 -2.92 -13.84 14.28
N ASP A 380 -1.74 -13.39 14.67
CA ASP A 380 -1.27 -13.36 16.04
C ASP A 380 -1.08 -11.92 16.48
N PHE A 381 -1.82 -11.48 17.51
CA PHE A 381 -1.69 -10.14 18.05
C PHE A 381 -1.71 -10.14 19.56
N THR A 382 -0.62 -9.70 20.16
CA THR A 382 -0.51 -9.53 21.62
C THR A 382 -0.99 -8.13 22.02
N LEU A 383 -1.93 -8.08 22.92
CA LEU A 383 -2.57 -6.90 23.47
C LEU A 383 -2.33 -6.82 24.99
N PRO A 384 -2.52 -5.66 25.64
CA PRO A 384 -2.43 -5.57 27.10
C PRO A 384 -3.35 -6.55 27.85
N LYS A 385 -4.49 -6.89 27.26
CA LYS A 385 -5.51 -7.80 27.84
C LYS A 385 -5.36 -9.26 27.44
N GLY A 386 -4.37 -9.63 26.66
CA GLY A 386 -4.12 -11.01 26.23
C GLY A 386 -3.76 -11.12 24.77
N LYS A 387 -3.75 -12.32 24.22
CA LYS A 387 -3.35 -12.60 22.85
C LYS A 387 -4.55 -13.02 22.01
N ILE A 388 -4.69 -12.42 20.82
CA ILE A 388 -5.60 -12.89 19.78
C ILE A 388 -4.84 -13.87 18.90
N HIS A 389 -5.49 -14.98 18.55
CA HIS A 389 -5.06 -15.88 17.51
C HIS A 389 -6.23 -16.17 16.57
N ALA A 390 -5.97 -16.14 15.26
CA ALA A 390 -6.92 -16.63 14.27
C ALA A 390 -6.17 -17.29 13.11
N ASP A 391 -6.71 -18.41 12.64
CA ASP A 391 -6.28 -19.08 11.42
C ASP A 391 -7.50 -19.68 10.70
N GLY A 392 -7.36 -19.90 9.40
CA GLY A 392 -8.44 -20.56 8.66
C GLY A 392 -8.40 -20.30 7.17
N GLN A 393 -9.43 -20.79 6.50
CA GLN A 393 -9.56 -20.64 5.06
C GLN A 393 -11.03 -20.56 4.62
N LEU A 394 -11.20 -19.88 3.47
CA LEU A 394 -12.46 -19.81 2.74
C LEU A 394 -12.21 -20.25 1.30
N SER A 395 -13.11 -21.06 0.75
CA SER A 395 -13.07 -21.51 -0.64
C SER A 395 -14.48 -21.64 -1.20
N PHE A 396 -14.57 -21.67 -2.52
CA PHE A 396 -15.82 -21.92 -3.22
C PHE A 396 -15.77 -23.25 -3.96
N ASN A 397 -16.90 -23.92 -4.09
CA ASN A 397 -16.99 -25.21 -4.76
C ASN A 397 -17.96 -25.14 -5.94
N GLY A 398 -17.40 -24.92 -7.13
CA GLY A 398 -18.17 -24.90 -8.38
C GLY A 398 -19.18 -23.76 -8.47
N LEU A 399 -18.81 -22.53 -8.04
CA LEU A 399 -19.61 -21.34 -8.32
C LEU A 399 -19.69 -21.11 -9.83
N SER A 400 -20.87 -20.82 -10.32
CA SER A 400 -21.13 -20.32 -11.67
C SER A 400 -21.39 -18.82 -11.63
N LYS A 401 -21.31 -18.14 -12.78
CA LYS A 401 -21.61 -16.71 -12.87
C LYS A 401 -23.04 -16.38 -12.43
N ALA A 402 -24.00 -17.28 -12.69
CA ALA A 402 -25.38 -17.11 -12.28
C ALA A 402 -25.57 -17.17 -10.75
N ASP A 403 -24.73 -17.94 -10.04
CA ASP A 403 -24.80 -18.04 -8.59
C ASP A 403 -24.36 -16.74 -7.89
N LEU A 404 -23.60 -15.87 -8.57
CA LEU A 404 -23.12 -14.60 -8.00
C LEU A 404 -24.24 -13.58 -7.74
N ASP A 405 -25.41 -13.80 -8.32
CA ASP A 405 -26.59 -12.95 -8.13
C ASP A 405 -27.54 -13.51 -7.05
N ASP A 406 -27.25 -14.70 -6.51
CA ASP A 406 -28.06 -15.36 -5.48
C ASP A 406 -27.19 -15.72 -4.26
N VAL A 407 -27.36 -14.93 -3.18
CA VAL A 407 -26.60 -15.10 -1.93
C VAL A 407 -26.82 -16.51 -1.32
N SER A 408 -28.02 -17.08 -1.42
CA SER A 408 -28.31 -18.42 -0.89
C SER A 408 -27.54 -19.51 -1.64
N LEU A 409 -27.45 -19.38 -2.98
CA LEU A 409 -26.66 -20.31 -3.80
C LEU A 409 -25.16 -20.14 -3.54
N MET A 410 -24.68 -18.89 -3.38
CA MET A 410 -23.29 -18.62 -3.00
C MET A 410 -22.95 -19.29 -1.68
N LEU A 411 -23.76 -19.12 -0.64
CA LEU A 411 -23.54 -19.73 0.68
C LEU A 411 -23.53 -21.26 0.63
N LYS A 412 -24.41 -21.88 -0.16
CA LYS A 412 -24.43 -23.35 -0.35
C LYS A 412 -23.14 -23.88 -0.97
N LYS A 413 -22.46 -23.08 -1.79
CA LYS A 413 -21.22 -23.43 -2.48
C LYS A 413 -19.97 -22.90 -1.78
N THR A 414 -20.14 -22.13 -0.71
CA THR A 414 -19.05 -21.63 0.15
C THR A 414 -18.64 -22.72 1.14
N ARG A 415 -17.34 -22.86 1.33
CA ARG A 415 -16.71 -23.61 2.42
C ARG A 415 -15.79 -22.70 3.18
N ALA A 416 -15.99 -22.59 4.47
CA ALA A 416 -15.12 -21.84 5.36
C ALA A 416 -14.83 -22.68 6.60
N ASP A 417 -13.62 -22.53 7.12
CA ASP A 417 -13.15 -23.17 8.34
C ASP A 417 -12.15 -22.22 9.00
N PHE A 418 -12.59 -21.54 10.04
CA PHE A 418 -11.79 -20.57 10.78
C PHE A 418 -11.78 -20.92 12.25
N LYS A 419 -10.64 -20.76 12.88
CA LYS A 419 -10.46 -20.84 14.32
C LYS A 419 -10.15 -19.47 14.86
N PHE A 420 -10.76 -19.13 15.97
CA PHE A 420 -10.57 -17.89 16.69
C PHE A 420 -10.30 -18.19 18.15
N ASP A 421 -9.34 -17.50 18.73
CA ASP A 421 -9.02 -17.51 20.15
C ASP A 421 -8.70 -16.07 20.56
N LEU A 422 -9.49 -15.49 21.47
CA LEU A 422 -9.36 -14.11 21.86
C LEU A 422 -9.73 -13.89 23.34
N PRO A 423 -9.13 -12.90 24.02
CA PRO A 423 -9.47 -12.60 25.41
C PRO A 423 -10.93 -12.15 25.57
N GLU A 424 -11.65 -12.72 26.53
CA GLU A 424 -13.05 -12.34 26.85
C GLU A 424 -13.18 -10.82 27.09
N PRO A 425 -12.29 -10.16 27.89
CA PRO A 425 -12.39 -8.71 28.11
C PRO A 425 -12.24 -7.86 26.83
N LEU A 426 -11.55 -8.37 25.83
CA LEU A 426 -11.44 -7.69 24.54
C LEU A 426 -12.75 -7.82 23.74
N LEU A 427 -13.36 -8.98 23.75
CA LEU A 427 -14.67 -9.22 23.12
C LEU A 427 -15.73 -8.29 23.70
N GLU A 428 -15.73 -8.12 25.04
CA GLU A 428 -16.60 -7.18 25.73
C GLU A 428 -16.38 -5.73 25.25
N ASP A 429 -15.13 -5.27 25.19
CA ASP A 429 -14.81 -3.90 24.75
C ASP A 429 -15.23 -3.65 23.28
N MET A 430 -14.98 -4.62 22.41
CA MET A 430 -15.38 -4.52 20.99
C MET A 430 -16.90 -4.44 20.83
N ALA A 431 -17.64 -5.29 21.56
CA ALA A 431 -19.10 -5.29 21.54
C ALA A 431 -19.68 -3.98 22.09
N VAL A 432 -19.13 -3.48 23.19
CA VAL A 432 -19.52 -2.17 23.75
C VAL A 432 -19.23 -1.04 22.75
N SER A 433 -18.06 -1.04 22.12
CA SER A 433 -17.70 -0.05 21.11
C SER A 433 -18.66 -0.07 19.92
N GLN A 434 -18.99 -1.26 19.42
CA GLN A 434 -19.94 -1.41 18.31
C GLN A 434 -21.35 -0.97 18.71
N ALA A 435 -21.81 -1.36 19.89
CA ALA A 435 -23.13 -0.98 20.38
C ALA A 435 -23.24 0.54 20.62
N ARG A 436 -22.18 1.21 21.10
CA ARG A 436 -22.16 2.67 21.27
C ARG A 436 -22.49 3.42 19.99
N SER A 437 -22.10 2.92 18.83
CA SER A 437 -22.41 3.56 17.53
C SER A 437 -23.91 3.56 17.23
N LEU A 438 -24.69 2.71 17.90
CA LEU A 438 -26.14 2.59 17.76
C LEU A 438 -26.93 3.44 18.75
N PHE A 439 -26.29 3.93 19.82
CA PHE A 439 -26.92 4.74 20.85
C PHE A 439 -26.44 6.18 20.79
N THR A 440 -27.35 7.12 20.61
CA THR A 440 -27.10 8.56 20.76
C THR A 440 -27.71 8.97 22.11
N VAL A 441 -26.87 9.27 23.10
CA VAL A 441 -27.36 9.84 24.38
C VAL A 441 -27.56 11.34 24.19
N ASN A 442 -28.77 11.82 24.48
CA ASN A 442 -29.07 13.24 24.46
C ASN A 442 -28.38 13.90 25.64
N PRO A 443 -27.63 15.03 25.50
CA PRO A 443 -26.99 15.73 26.63
C PRO A 443 -27.98 16.16 27.71
N GLU A 444 -29.25 16.33 27.38
CA GLU A 444 -30.31 16.67 28.33
C GLU A 444 -30.68 15.49 29.23
N ASP A 445 -30.63 14.26 28.75
CA ASP A 445 -30.91 13.04 29.51
C ASP A 445 -29.77 12.72 30.49
N GLU A 446 -28.53 12.99 30.11
CA GLU A 446 -27.35 12.86 30.94
C GLU A 446 -27.37 13.90 32.10
N ALA A 447 -27.78 15.13 31.79
CA ALA A 447 -27.96 16.19 32.77
C ALA A 447 -29.12 15.92 33.76
N ALA A 448 -30.13 15.14 33.30
CA ALA A 448 -31.27 14.73 34.16
C ALA A 448 -30.98 13.50 35.04
N GLY A 449 -29.79 12.86 34.89
CA GLY A 449 -29.38 11.68 35.66
C GLY A 449 -30.18 10.41 35.39
N THR A 450 -30.83 10.35 34.23
CA THR A 450 -31.70 9.23 33.83
C THR A 450 -30.96 8.09 33.16
N ALA A 451 -29.80 8.33 32.53
CA ALA A 451 -28.87 7.30 32.04
C ALA A 451 -27.50 7.92 31.75
N SER A 452 -26.46 7.44 32.41
CA SER A 452 -25.09 7.82 32.06
C SER A 452 -24.55 6.87 30.99
N MET A 453 -23.61 7.35 30.17
CA MET A 453 -22.90 6.48 29.20
C MET A 453 -22.15 5.35 29.93
N GLU A 454 -21.77 5.53 31.17
CA GLU A 454 -21.10 4.54 31.99
C GLU A 454 -22.04 3.39 32.36
N ASP A 455 -23.29 3.70 32.78
CA ASP A 455 -24.33 2.71 33.07
C ASP A 455 -24.72 1.88 31.84
N ILE A 456 -24.79 2.55 30.67
CA ILE A 456 -25.04 1.88 29.39
C ILE A 456 -23.89 0.92 29.07
N ASN A 457 -22.64 1.35 29.22
CA ASN A 457 -21.48 0.50 28.96
C ASN A 457 -21.43 -0.71 29.91
N GLU A 458 -21.74 -0.52 31.19
CA GLU A 458 -21.79 -1.62 32.17
C GLU A 458 -22.89 -2.60 31.81
N THR A 459 -24.07 -2.11 31.46
CA THR A 459 -25.18 -2.95 31.01
C THR A 459 -24.81 -3.74 29.76
N LEU A 460 -24.19 -3.11 28.77
CA LEU A 460 -23.72 -3.79 27.54
C LEU A 460 -22.69 -4.87 27.86
N ARG A 461 -21.72 -4.60 28.75
CA ARG A 461 -20.75 -5.62 29.19
C ARG A 461 -21.42 -6.82 29.84
N LEU A 462 -22.38 -6.59 30.72
CA LEU A 462 -23.15 -7.67 31.35
C LEU A 462 -23.95 -8.47 30.33
N MET A 463 -24.55 -7.83 29.35
CA MET A 463 -25.24 -8.50 28.24
C MET A 463 -24.28 -9.38 27.41
N VAL A 464 -23.13 -8.81 27.02
CA VAL A 464 -22.11 -9.57 26.27
C VAL A 464 -21.63 -10.77 27.06
N LYS A 465 -21.28 -10.58 28.32
CA LYS A 465 -20.84 -11.69 29.20
C LYS A 465 -21.91 -12.77 29.36
N SER A 466 -23.16 -12.37 29.54
CA SER A 466 -24.29 -13.30 29.60
C SER A 466 -24.44 -14.09 28.30
N THR A 467 -24.35 -13.40 27.16
CA THR A 467 -24.43 -14.03 25.84
C THR A 467 -23.27 -15.02 25.63
N VAL A 468 -22.04 -14.63 25.97
CA VAL A 468 -20.87 -15.51 25.87
C VAL A 468 -21.04 -16.77 26.72
N ASN A 469 -21.53 -16.64 27.95
CA ASN A 469 -21.80 -17.78 28.82
C ASN A 469 -22.89 -18.72 28.26
N VAL A 470 -24.00 -18.15 27.78
CA VAL A 470 -25.07 -18.94 27.14
C VAL A 470 -24.55 -19.67 25.89
N MET A 471 -23.74 -19.01 25.07
CA MET A 471 -23.12 -19.65 23.91
C MET A 471 -22.13 -20.75 24.31
N ALA A 472 -21.39 -20.56 25.39
CA ALA A 472 -20.47 -21.55 25.93
C ALA A 472 -21.23 -22.78 26.50
N ASP A 473 -22.29 -22.57 27.29
CA ASP A 473 -23.14 -23.61 27.82
C ASP A 473 -23.81 -24.43 26.71
N ASN A 474 -24.17 -23.76 25.61
CA ASN A 474 -24.68 -24.41 24.40
C ASN A 474 -23.56 -25.07 23.57
N GLY A 475 -22.29 -24.92 23.95
CA GLY A 475 -21.11 -25.47 23.29
C GLY A 475 -20.79 -24.85 21.92
N TYR A 476 -21.26 -23.63 21.64
CA TYR A 476 -20.87 -22.84 20.49
C TYR A 476 -19.52 -22.16 20.69
N LEU A 477 -19.16 -21.86 21.95
CA LEU A 477 -17.89 -21.30 22.36
C LEU A 477 -17.21 -22.22 23.38
N THR A 478 -15.92 -22.06 23.54
CA THR A 478 -15.13 -22.69 24.61
C THR A 478 -14.48 -21.58 25.43
N LEU A 479 -14.74 -21.57 26.75
CA LEU A 479 -14.09 -20.65 27.68
C LEU A 479 -12.91 -21.36 28.34
N LYS A 480 -11.72 -20.78 28.25
CA LYS A 480 -10.50 -21.29 28.86
C LYS A 480 -9.55 -20.16 29.20
N ASP A 481 -9.15 -20.07 30.47
CA ASP A 481 -8.13 -19.14 30.96
C ASP A 481 -8.41 -17.66 30.54
N ASP A 482 -9.66 -17.19 30.73
CA ASP A 482 -10.18 -15.89 30.32
C ASP A 482 -10.17 -15.63 28.79
N ASN A 483 -9.99 -16.68 27.97
CA ASN A 483 -10.13 -16.64 26.53
C ASN A 483 -11.41 -17.30 26.06
N VAL A 484 -11.95 -16.75 24.98
CA VAL A 484 -13.07 -17.29 24.20
C VAL A 484 -12.52 -17.89 22.92
N ALA A 485 -12.69 -19.20 22.75
CA ALA A 485 -12.28 -19.89 21.53
C ALA A 485 -13.48 -20.47 20.80
N THR A 486 -13.46 -20.40 19.46
CA THR A 486 -14.46 -21.03 18.61
C THR A 486 -13.89 -21.42 17.25
N ARG A 487 -14.48 -22.47 16.68
CA ARG A 487 -14.27 -22.84 15.28
C ARG A 487 -15.55 -22.55 14.51
N VAL A 488 -15.44 -21.69 13.50
CA VAL A 488 -16.52 -21.28 12.60
C VAL A 488 -16.41 -22.07 11.31
N GLU A 489 -17.39 -22.89 11.01
CA GLU A 489 -17.42 -23.69 9.78
C GLU A 489 -18.66 -23.32 8.96
N ILE A 490 -18.47 -23.06 7.66
CA ILE A 490 -19.56 -22.92 6.69
C ILE A 490 -19.44 -24.06 5.69
N ALA A 491 -20.48 -24.86 5.58
CA ALA A 491 -20.55 -25.94 4.61
C ALA A 491 -21.98 -26.21 4.20
N GLN A 492 -22.22 -26.31 2.89
CA GLN A 492 -23.57 -26.59 2.31
C GLN A 492 -24.66 -25.59 2.76
N GLY A 493 -24.30 -24.31 2.96
CA GLY A 493 -25.20 -23.28 3.43
C GLY A 493 -25.50 -23.29 4.92
N GLN A 494 -24.88 -24.19 5.68
CA GLN A 494 -25.03 -24.26 7.14
C GLN A 494 -23.84 -23.60 7.83
N LEU A 495 -24.11 -22.77 8.82
CA LEU A 495 -23.13 -22.24 9.77
C LEU A 495 -23.03 -23.18 10.97
N LYS A 496 -21.81 -23.58 11.31
CA LYS A 496 -21.54 -24.37 12.53
C LYS A 496 -20.53 -23.64 13.39
N LEU A 497 -20.78 -23.65 14.69
CA LEU A 497 -19.85 -23.18 15.71
C LEU A 497 -19.43 -24.36 16.58
N ASN A 498 -18.12 -24.64 16.66
CA ASN A 498 -17.57 -25.83 17.32
C ASN A 498 -18.27 -27.15 16.89
N GLY A 499 -18.60 -27.26 15.59
CA GLY A 499 -19.26 -28.42 15.01
C GLY A 499 -20.78 -28.49 15.21
N LYS A 500 -21.39 -27.60 15.98
CA LYS A 500 -22.83 -27.51 16.19
C LYS A 500 -23.45 -26.54 15.20
N VAL A 501 -24.60 -26.92 14.59
CA VAL A 501 -25.34 -26.02 13.68
C VAL A 501 -25.83 -24.82 14.48
N PHE A 502 -25.52 -23.63 13.98
CA PHE A 502 -26.02 -22.39 14.53
C PHE A 502 -27.29 -22.01 13.78
N GLU A 503 -28.43 -22.15 14.45
CA GLU A 503 -29.74 -21.71 13.96
C GLU A 503 -29.95 -20.30 14.50
N SER A 504 -29.94 -19.30 13.61
CA SER A 504 -30.48 -17.98 13.96
C SER A 504 -31.98 -18.15 14.20
N GLU A 505 -32.46 -17.86 15.40
CA GLU A 505 -33.89 -17.69 15.59
C GLU A 505 -34.33 -16.63 14.56
N ALA A 506 -35.20 -17.01 13.63
CA ALA A 506 -35.77 -16.11 12.66
C ALA A 506 -36.35 -14.90 13.41
N GLU A 507 -36.08 -13.68 12.91
CA GLU A 507 -36.75 -12.49 13.42
C GLU A 507 -38.25 -12.82 13.51
N PRO A 508 -38.94 -12.46 14.63
CA PRO A 508 -40.38 -12.62 14.70
C PRO A 508 -40.94 -11.87 13.51
N GLU A 509 -41.68 -12.57 12.65
CA GLU A 509 -42.51 -11.94 11.64
C GLU A 509 -43.39 -10.94 12.39
N PHE A 510 -43.09 -9.65 12.25
CA PHE A 510 -44.02 -8.61 12.61
C PHE A 510 -45.19 -8.74 11.64
N ASP A 511 -46.20 -9.46 12.06
CA ASP A 511 -47.49 -9.47 11.39
C ASP A 511 -47.95 -8.01 11.30
N ASP A 512 -47.89 -7.49 10.10
CA ASP A 512 -48.46 -6.17 9.75
C ASP A 512 -49.99 -6.27 9.64
N GLU A 513 -50.62 -6.81 10.69
CA GLU A 513 -52.06 -6.77 10.86
C GLU A 513 -52.45 -5.50 11.61
N GLY A 514 -52.71 -4.43 10.90
CA GLY A 514 -53.36 -3.29 11.53
C GLY A 514 -53.32 -1.97 10.79
N ALA A 515 -53.61 -1.96 9.50
CA ALA A 515 -54.09 -0.73 8.87
C ALA A 515 -55.30 -1.01 7.99
N ALA A 516 -56.47 -0.94 8.60
CA ALA A 516 -57.76 -0.74 7.94
C ALA A 516 -58.56 0.26 8.77
N PRO A 517 -59.52 0.96 8.09
CA PRO A 517 -59.43 1.83 6.92
C PRO A 517 -59.49 3.33 7.28
#